data_9e3622f5e46c5359593c51319c134606
#
_entry.id   9e3622f5e46c5359593c51319c134606
#
_cell.length_a   1.000
_cell.length_b   1.000
_cell.length_c   1.000
_cell.angle_alpha   90.00
_cell.angle_beta   90.00
_cell.angle_gamma   90.00
#
_symmetry.space_group_name_H-M   'P 1'
#
loop_
_entity.id
_entity.type
_entity.pdbx_description
1 polymer ?
#
loop_
_entity_poly.entity_id
_entity_poly.type
_entity_poly.pdbx_seq_one_letter_code
_entity_poly.pdbx_strand_id
1 'polypeptide(L)'
;VLENAKTYTDQIFRILDEKKTTVHFNSTWLEKMNLEEMLHLMKTTTVARMLEREDFKNRFLEHQPISLHEFLYPLLQGFDSIAMEADVELGGRDQTFNLLMGRTLQKARGLTPQTVMMMPLLEGLDGVQKMSKSLGNYVGIHDAPEIMFQKLMTLPDPLILKYFTLVTDARTEELQELKKRLDQENPREVKLTLATLVTAMYHDEALAHEAKEAFLNLFTHKEVPKDLPILKLQEVSSLPTLLKEAGFLPSQNEFKRLLHQRGVAINGEKITVMEEVPTEGSFLLTLGKRNHLRVVLEENLK
;
A
#
# COMPACT_ATOMS: atom_id res chain seq x y z
N VAL A 1 -17.25 1.93 13.68
CA VAL A 1 -16.73 0.55 13.81
C VAL A 1 -17.46 -0.36 12.82
N LEU A 2 -18.81 -0.50 12.87
CA LEU A 2 -19.58 -1.40 11.98
C LEU A 2 -19.41 -1.09 10.49
N GLU A 3 -19.33 0.19 10.10
CA GLU A 3 -19.12 0.60 8.71
C GLU A 3 -17.73 0.17 8.21
N ASN A 4 -16.70 0.34 9.04
CA ASN A 4 -15.36 -0.15 8.73
C ASN A 4 -15.30 -1.69 8.65
N ALA A 5 -16.05 -2.40 9.53
CA ALA A 5 -16.12 -3.86 9.50
C ALA A 5 -16.70 -4.37 8.17
N LYS A 6 -17.74 -3.72 7.63
CA LYS A 6 -18.28 -4.07 6.32
C LYS A 6 -17.26 -3.94 5.21
N THR A 7 -16.50 -2.85 5.19
CA THR A 7 -15.42 -2.64 4.21
C THR A 7 -14.35 -3.74 4.27
N TYR A 8 -13.99 -4.20 5.49
CA TYR A 8 -13.05 -5.31 5.66
C TYR A 8 -13.62 -6.64 5.16
N THR A 9 -14.89 -6.90 5.46
CA THR A 9 -15.57 -8.12 5.01
C THR A 9 -15.62 -8.21 3.48
N ASP A 10 -15.99 -7.11 2.80
CA ASP A 10 -16.01 -7.03 1.34
C ASP A 10 -14.62 -7.28 0.73
N GLN A 11 -13.55 -6.86 1.40
CA GLN A 11 -12.17 -7.11 0.96
C GLN A 11 -11.75 -8.57 1.15
N ILE A 12 -12.08 -9.16 2.30
CA ILE A 12 -11.71 -10.54 2.63
C ILE A 12 -12.34 -11.53 1.63
N PHE A 13 -13.59 -11.32 1.24
CA PHE A 13 -14.29 -12.20 0.31
C PHE A 13 -13.82 -12.09 -1.15
N ARG A 14 -12.92 -11.17 -1.47
CA ARG A 14 -12.16 -11.23 -2.73
C ARG A 14 -11.09 -12.31 -2.75
N ILE A 15 -10.64 -12.74 -1.56
CA ILE A 15 -9.54 -13.70 -1.40
C ILE A 15 -10.09 -15.04 -0.89
N LEU A 16 -11.02 -15.00 0.07
CA LEU A 16 -11.57 -16.18 0.71
C LEU A 16 -12.96 -16.54 0.15
N ASP A 17 -13.21 -17.82 0.05
CA ASP A 17 -14.53 -18.35 -0.33
C ASP A 17 -15.56 -18.03 0.76
N GLU A 18 -16.55 -17.20 0.44
CA GLU A 18 -17.61 -16.78 1.35
C GLU A 18 -18.37 -17.96 1.97
N LYS A 19 -18.57 -19.06 1.21
CA LYS A 19 -19.28 -20.26 1.68
C LYS A 19 -18.50 -21.07 2.72
N LYS A 20 -17.18 -20.86 2.78
CA LYS A 20 -16.27 -21.56 3.69
C LYS A 20 -15.75 -20.66 4.80
N THR A 21 -16.15 -19.39 4.81
CA THR A 21 -15.64 -18.38 5.73
C THR A 21 -16.75 -17.85 6.62
N THR A 22 -16.53 -17.85 7.91
CA THR A 22 -17.46 -17.25 8.88
C THR A 22 -16.79 -16.03 9.54
N VAL A 23 -17.49 -14.91 9.55
CA VAL A 23 -17.05 -13.70 10.22
C VAL A 23 -17.66 -13.65 11.61
N HIS A 24 -16.80 -13.54 12.62
CA HIS A 24 -17.20 -13.40 14.03
C HIS A 24 -16.80 -12.03 14.58
N PHE A 25 -17.65 -11.47 15.42
CA PHE A 25 -17.36 -10.27 16.18
C PHE A 25 -17.10 -10.67 17.64
N ASN A 26 -15.95 -10.31 18.17
CA ASN A 26 -15.57 -10.70 19.53
C ASN A 26 -16.44 -10.07 20.62
N SER A 27 -17.19 -9.01 20.35
CA SER A 27 -18.24 -8.52 21.26
C SER A 27 -19.25 -9.61 21.63
N THR A 28 -19.48 -10.61 20.77
CA THR A 28 -20.40 -11.74 21.02
C THR A 28 -20.07 -12.51 22.30
N TRP A 29 -18.80 -12.62 22.65
CA TRP A 29 -18.33 -13.28 23.87
C TRP A 29 -17.73 -12.31 24.89
N LEU A 30 -17.05 -11.23 24.48
CA LEU A 30 -16.42 -10.31 25.42
C LEU A 30 -17.45 -9.47 26.19
N GLU A 31 -18.58 -9.09 25.60
CA GLU A 31 -19.65 -8.35 26.31
C GLU A 31 -20.32 -9.21 27.41
N LYS A 32 -20.23 -10.52 27.32
CA LYS A 32 -20.77 -11.44 28.31
C LYS A 32 -19.78 -11.74 29.42
N MET A 33 -18.51 -11.38 29.24
CA MET A 33 -17.46 -11.66 30.24
C MET A 33 -17.68 -10.79 31.48
N ASN A 34 -17.85 -11.44 32.61
CA ASN A 34 -18.00 -10.75 33.89
C ASN A 34 -16.62 -10.48 34.54
N LEU A 35 -16.63 -9.73 35.65
CA LEU A 35 -15.40 -9.35 36.35
C LEU A 35 -14.60 -10.57 36.86
N GLU A 36 -15.28 -11.62 37.34
CA GLU A 36 -14.62 -12.83 37.84
C GLU A 36 -13.88 -13.55 36.71
N GLU A 37 -14.51 -13.69 35.56
CA GLU A 37 -13.90 -14.27 34.36
C GLU A 37 -12.71 -13.44 33.87
N MET A 38 -12.81 -12.09 33.89
CA MET A 38 -11.70 -11.20 33.56
C MET A 38 -10.53 -11.37 34.53
N LEU A 39 -10.77 -11.45 35.82
CA LEU A 39 -9.74 -11.70 36.83
C LEU A 39 -9.08 -13.08 36.64
N HIS A 40 -9.86 -14.10 36.29
CA HIS A 40 -9.34 -15.43 35.96
C HIS A 40 -8.45 -15.38 34.70
N LEU A 41 -8.83 -14.59 33.69
CA LEU A 41 -8.04 -14.40 32.51
C LEU A 41 -6.71 -13.68 32.84
N MET A 42 -6.75 -12.61 33.60
CA MET A 42 -5.56 -11.86 34.03
C MET A 42 -4.59 -12.72 34.87
N LYS A 43 -5.11 -13.64 35.69
CA LYS A 43 -4.30 -14.53 36.52
C LYS A 43 -3.40 -15.49 35.73
N THR A 44 -3.70 -15.72 34.45
CA THR A 44 -2.94 -16.63 33.58
C THR A 44 -1.58 -16.09 33.15
N THR A 45 -1.34 -14.80 33.37
CA THR A 45 -0.09 -14.13 32.95
C THR A 45 0.43 -13.22 34.06
N THR A 46 1.58 -12.61 33.84
CA THR A 46 2.23 -11.67 34.75
C THR A 46 2.62 -10.38 34.05
N VAL A 47 2.79 -9.29 34.82
CA VAL A 47 3.31 -8.03 34.28
C VAL A 47 4.68 -8.23 33.63
N ALA A 48 5.56 -9.04 34.23
CA ALA A 48 6.87 -9.37 33.66
C ALA A 48 6.73 -10.00 32.27
N ARG A 49 5.77 -10.91 32.08
CA ARG A 49 5.49 -11.53 30.79
C ARG A 49 4.95 -10.52 29.77
N MET A 50 4.07 -9.59 30.17
CA MET A 50 3.57 -8.54 29.31
C MET A 50 4.69 -7.60 28.83
N LEU A 51 5.65 -7.29 29.70
CA LEU A 51 6.82 -6.47 29.35
C LEU A 51 7.84 -7.15 28.41
N GLU A 52 7.66 -8.42 28.05
CA GLU A 52 8.45 -9.07 27.00
C GLU A 52 7.99 -8.65 25.59
N ARG A 53 6.78 -8.12 25.46
CA ARG A 53 6.30 -7.56 24.20
C ARG A 53 7.12 -6.33 23.84
N GLU A 54 7.66 -6.29 22.61
CA GLU A 54 8.70 -5.34 22.21
C GLU A 54 8.30 -3.86 22.42
N ASP A 55 7.07 -3.48 22.09
CA ASP A 55 6.58 -2.11 22.28
C ASP A 55 6.45 -1.75 23.77
N PHE A 56 5.96 -2.65 24.62
CA PHE A 56 5.90 -2.42 26.07
C PHE A 56 7.30 -2.36 26.67
N LYS A 57 8.20 -3.24 26.25
CA LYS A 57 9.59 -3.25 26.69
C LYS A 57 10.28 -1.93 26.37
N ASN A 58 10.16 -1.44 25.14
CA ASN A 58 10.78 -0.19 24.72
C ASN A 58 10.22 1.00 25.49
N ARG A 59 8.89 1.13 25.57
CA ARG A 59 8.23 2.19 26.35
C ARG A 59 8.59 2.14 27.82
N PHE A 60 8.69 0.95 28.42
CA PHE A 60 9.11 0.80 29.80
C PHE A 60 10.56 1.28 30.03
N LEU A 61 11.48 0.91 29.15
CA LEU A 61 12.88 1.33 29.20
C LEU A 61 13.06 2.84 28.97
N GLU A 62 12.21 3.42 28.14
CA GLU A 62 12.20 4.85 27.83
C GLU A 62 11.38 5.67 28.86
N HIS A 63 10.90 5.06 29.93
CA HIS A 63 10.03 5.66 30.93
C HIS A 63 8.75 6.29 30.37
N GLN A 64 8.27 5.78 29.25
CA GLN A 64 7.00 6.20 28.65
C GLN A 64 5.83 5.52 29.37
N PRO A 65 4.68 6.20 29.54
CA PRO A 65 3.54 5.63 30.25
C PRO A 65 2.94 4.45 29.48
N ILE A 66 2.58 3.40 30.23
CA ILE A 66 1.81 2.25 29.73
C ILE A 66 0.55 2.16 30.57
N SER A 67 -0.61 2.30 29.93
CA SER A 67 -1.89 2.24 30.61
C SER A 67 -2.27 0.78 30.93
N LEU A 68 -2.90 0.55 32.09
CA LEU A 68 -3.26 -0.81 32.55
C LEU A 68 -4.17 -1.55 31.55
N HIS A 69 -5.08 -0.84 30.87
CA HIS A 69 -5.96 -1.46 29.89
C HIS A 69 -5.20 -2.02 28.66
N GLU A 70 -4.02 -1.47 28.35
CA GLU A 70 -3.20 -1.95 27.23
C GLU A 70 -2.70 -3.38 27.48
N PHE A 71 -2.49 -3.78 28.74
CA PHE A 71 -2.15 -5.16 29.11
C PHE A 71 -3.31 -6.15 28.91
N LEU A 72 -4.54 -5.66 28.83
CA LEU A 72 -5.70 -6.53 28.57
C LEU A 72 -5.79 -6.93 27.09
N TYR A 73 -5.29 -6.11 26.17
CA TYR A 73 -5.43 -6.36 24.73
C TYR A 73 -4.90 -7.75 24.30
N PRO A 74 -3.67 -8.17 24.67
CA PRO A 74 -3.17 -9.51 24.32
C PRO A 74 -3.99 -10.65 24.93
N LEU A 75 -4.56 -10.42 26.11
CA LEU A 75 -5.41 -11.40 26.78
C LEU A 75 -6.77 -11.54 26.08
N LEU A 76 -7.38 -10.43 25.70
CA LEU A 76 -8.66 -10.43 25.00
C LEU A 76 -8.52 -11.06 23.60
N GLN A 77 -7.46 -10.72 22.87
CA GLN A 77 -7.16 -11.38 21.59
C GLN A 77 -6.90 -12.88 21.78
N GLY A 78 -6.12 -13.25 22.79
CA GLY A 78 -5.89 -14.68 23.09
C GLY A 78 -7.15 -15.42 23.53
N PHE A 79 -8.12 -14.71 24.14
CA PHE A 79 -9.41 -15.29 24.48
C PHE A 79 -10.29 -15.55 23.25
N ASP A 80 -10.15 -14.74 22.19
CA ASP A 80 -10.82 -14.98 20.91
C ASP A 80 -10.47 -16.37 20.36
N SER A 81 -9.21 -16.80 20.49
CA SER A 81 -8.78 -18.16 20.07
C SER A 81 -9.50 -19.28 20.86
N ILE A 82 -9.83 -19.03 22.14
CA ILE A 82 -10.61 -19.97 22.94
C ILE A 82 -12.08 -19.97 22.51
N ALA A 83 -12.67 -18.78 22.37
CA ALA A 83 -14.08 -18.63 22.02
C ALA A 83 -14.41 -19.19 20.62
N MET A 84 -13.45 -19.14 19.72
CA MET A 84 -13.56 -19.67 18.37
C MET A 84 -13.11 -21.15 18.26
N GLU A 85 -12.61 -21.75 19.35
CA GLU A 85 -12.06 -23.11 19.34
C GLU A 85 -11.01 -23.30 18.22
N ALA A 86 -10.13 -22.30 18.05
CA ALA A 86 -9.21 -22.25 16.94
C ALA A 86 -8.15 -23.36 17.01
N ASP A 87 -7.99 -24.12 15.91
CA ASP A 87 -6.94 -25.13 15.73
C ASP A 87 -5.67 -24.52 15.13
N VAL A 88 -5.82 -23.51 14.27
CA VAL A 88 -4.74 -22.80 13.60
C VAL A 88 -5.04 -21.32 13.60
N GLU A 89 -4.08 -20.49 13.98
CA GLU A 89 -4.18 -19.03 13.90
C GLU A 89 -3.06 -18.47 13.02
N LEU A 90 -3.45 -17.62 12.06
CA LEU A 90 -2.55 -16.96 11.12
C LEU A 90 -2.34 -15.51 11.53
N GLY A 91 -1.11 -15.02 11.44
CA GLY A 91 -0.84 -13.60 11.66
C GLY A 91 0.52 -13.14 11.16
N GLY A 92 0.75 -11.85 11.18
CA GLY A 92 2.07 -11.27 10.92
C GLY A 92 3.04 -11.52 12.08
N ARG A 93 4.34 -11.47 11.82
CA ARG A 93 5.36 -11.59 12.87
C ARG A 93 5.23 -10.55 13.99
N ASP A 94 4.68 -9.39 13.69
CA ASP A 94 4.39 -8.34 14.68
C ASP A 94 3.31 -8.77 15.70
N GLN A 95 2.49 -9.78 15.37
CA GLN A 95 1.46 -10.36 16.24
C GLN A 95 1.94 -11.57 17.05
N THR A 96 3.23 -11.94 16.98
CA THR A 96 3.78 -13.15 17.62
C THR A 96 3.40 -13.28 19.07
N PHE A 97 3.54 -12.21 19.86
CA PHE A 97 3.21 -12.22 21.28
C PHE A 97 1.72 -12.53 21.52
N ASN A 98 0.83 -11.89 20.78
CA ASN A 98 -0.62 -12.05 20.93
C ASN A 98 -1.07 -13.46 20.50
N LEU A 99 -0.55 -13.97 19.37
CA LEU A 99 -0.84 -15.32 18.88
C LEU A 99 -0.40 -16.41 19.88
N LEU A 100 0.79 -16.24 20.48
CA LEU A 100 1.29 -17.15 21.51
C LEU A 100 0.50 -17.03 22.82
N MET A 101 -0.13 -15.89 23.10
CA MET A 101 -1.03 -15.71 24.23
C MET A 101 -2.26 -16.62 24.09
N GLY A 102 -2.85 -16.73 22.90
CA GLY A 102 -3.94 -17.66 22.61
C GLY A 102 -3.59 -19.10 23.01
N ARG A 103 -2.41 -19.59 22.58
CA ARG A 103 -1.90 -20.91 23.00
C ARG A 103 -1.78 -21.06 24.51
N THR A 104 -1.24 -20.02 25.18
CA THR A 104 -1.07 -20.01 26.62
C THR A 104 -2.41 -20.13 27.34
N LEU A 105 -3.41 -19.40 26.90
CA LEU A 105 -4.74 -19.39 27.46
C LEU A 105 -5.50 -20.70 27.21
N GLN A 106 -5.39 -21.27 26.01
CA GLN A 106 -5.95 -22.58 25.67
C GLN A 106 -5.38 -23.66 26.59
N LYS A 107 -4.03 -23.67 26.75
CA LYS A 107 -3.37 -24.61 27.68
C LYS A 107 -3.82 -24.44 29.13
N ALA A 108 -3.96 -23.21 29.61
CA ALA A 108 -4.42 -22.92 30.97
C ALA A 108 -5.84 -23.44 31.26
N ARG A 109 -6.66 -23.57 30.20
CA ARG A 109 -8.01 -24.12 30.25
C ARG A 109 -8.09 -25.63 29.96
N GLY A 110 -6.95 -26.29 29.80
CA GLY A 110 -6.89 -27.72 29.47
C GLY A 110 -7.26 -28.07 28.03
N LEU A 111 -7.31 -27.07 27.15
CA LEU A 111 -7.56 -27.26 25.73
C LEU A 111 -6.26 -27.59 24.98
N THR A 112 -6.38 -28.22 23.80
CA THR A 112 -5.26 -28.41 22.88
C THR A 112 -4.83 -27.05 22.33
N PRO A 113 -3.56 -26.63 22.52
CA PRO A 113 -3.11 -25.34 22.01
C PRO A 113 -3.07 -25.34 20.49
N GLN A 114 -3.62 -24.28 19.89
CA GLN A 114 -3.61 -24.06 18.44
C GLN A 114 -2.20 -24.04 17.83
N THR A 115 -2.10 -24.33 16.55
CA THR A 115 -0.90 -24.05 15.77
C THR A 115 -0.88 -22.60 15.34
N VAL A 116 0.26 -21.92 15.49
CA VAL A 116 0.44 -20.54 15.07
C VAL A 116 1.32 -20.49 13.82
N MET A 117 0.82 -19.88 12.76
CA MET A 117 1.56 -19.62 11.52
C MET A 117 1.82 -18.12 11.38
N MET A 118 3.09 -17.74 11.39
CA MET A 118 3.51 -16.33 11.35
C MET A 118 4.14 -15.99 10.00
N MET A 119 3.52 -15.06 9.30
CA MET A 119 4.00 -14.57 8.01
C MET A 119 4.94 -13.37 8.18
N PRO A 120 6.00 -13.25 7.36
CA PRO A 120 6.80 -12.05 7.30
C PRO A 120 5.92 -10.82 6.99
N LEU A 121 6.32 -9.66 7.53
CA LEU A 121 5.67 -8.39 7.16
C LEU A 121 6.05 -8.01 5.73
N LEU A 122 5.07 -7.50 5.01
CA LEU A 122 5.26 -6.95 3.68
C LEU A 122 5.52 -5.44 3.81
N GLU A 123 6.65 -4.96 3.31
CA GLU A 123 6.95 -3.54 3.22
C GLU A 123 6.08 -2.90 2.13
N GLY A 124 5.70 -1.65 2.35
CA GLY A 124 4.96 -0.85 1.38
C GLY A 124 5.84 -0.32 0.24
N LEU A 125 5.22 0.50 -0.60
CA LEU A 125 5.87 1.09 -1.78
C LEU A 125 7.02 2.05 -1.43
N ASP A 126 7.13 2.48 -0.18
CA ASP A 126 8.28 3.24 0.35
C ASP A 126 9.54 2.37 0.54
N GLY A 127 9.40 1.06 0.53
CA GLY A 127 10.49 0.10 0.66
C GLY A 127 11.05 -0.09 2.06
N VAL A 128 10.49 0.55 3.07
CA VAL A 128 11.03 0.59 4.43
C VAL A 128 9.98 0.20 5.46
N GLN A 129 8.83 0.88 5.47
CA GLN A 129 7.79 0.66 6.47
C GLN A 129 6.85 -0.47 6.04
N LYS A 130 6.23 -1.14 7.01
CA LYS A 130 5.19 -2.13 6.70
C LYS A 130 4.09 -1.49 5.85
N MET A 131 3.56 -2.25 4.89
CA MET A 131 2.42 -1.82 4.09
C MET A 131 1.24 -1.45 5.00
N SER A 132 0.73 -0.23 4.87
CA SER A 132 -0.35 0.25 5.71
C SER A 132 -1.21 1.29 4.97
N LYS A 133 -2.52 1.22 5.17
CA LYS A 133 -3.46 2.21 4.65
C LYS A 133 -3.20 3.61 5.25
N SER A 134 -2.87 3.67 6.55
CA SER A 134 -2.59 4.94 7.24
C SER A 134 -1.30 5.63 6.77
N LEU A 135 -0.34 4.87 6.25
CA LEU A 135 0.92 5.39 5.70
C LEU A 135 0.81 5.74 4.20
N GLY A 136 -0.29 5.37 3.54
CA GLY A 136 -0.46 5.62 2.11
C GLY A 136 0.50 4.83 1.19
N ASN A 137 1.29 3.90 1.74
CA ASN A 137 2.32 3.12 1.04
C ASN A 137 1.82 1.75 0.54
N TYR A 138 0.52 1.62 0.35
CA TYR A 138 -0.14 0.33 0.05
C TYR A 138 -0.60 0.21 -1.41
N VAL A 139 -0.71 -1.04 -1.84
CA VAL A 139 -1.47 -1.44 -3.03
C VAL A 139 -2.80 -2.02 -2.55
N GLY A 140 -3.91 -1.38 -2.94
CA GLY A 140 -5.24 -1.82 -2.53
C GLY A 140 -5.77 -2.94 -3.42
N ILE A 141 -6.37 -3.98 -2.83
CA ILE A 141 -7.02 -5.05 -3.60
C ILE A 141 -8.27 -4.59 -4.36
N HIS A 142 -8.75 -3.38 -4.05
CA HIS A 142 -9.84 -2.69 -4.74
C HIS A 142 -9.36 -1.56 -5.67
N ASP A 143 -8.05 -1.35 -5.77
CA ASP A 143 -7.52 -0.38 -6.74
C ASP A 143 -7.96 -0.82 -8.15
N ALA A 144 -8.28 0.15 -9.01
CA ALA A 144 -8.51 -0.14 -10.43
C ALA A 144 -7.28 -0.82 -11.06
N PRO A 145 -7.44 -1.67 -12.09
CA PRO A 145 -6.34 -2.45 -12.66
C PRO A 145 -5.13 -1.60 -13.02
N GLU A 146 -5.35 -0.45 -13.66
CA GLU A 146 -4.28 0.46 -14.08
C GLU A 146 -3.55 1.08 -12.87
N ILE A 147 -4.29 1.41 -11.81
CA ILE A 147 -3.74 1.98 -10.58
C ILE A 147 -2.93 0.93 -9.83
N MET A 148 -3.47 -0.29 -9.68
CA MET A 148 -2.77 -1.41 -9.07
C MET A 148 -1.46 -1.69 -9.80
N PHE A 149 -1.51 -1.80 -11.13
CA PHE A 149 -0.36 -2.04 -11.98
C PHE A 149 0.71 -0.94 -11.82
N GLN A 150 0.29 0.33 -11.92
CA GLN A 150 1.20 1.48 -11.75
C GLN A 150 1.87 1.48 -10.39
N LYS A 151 1.13 1.25 -9.31
CA LYS A 151 1.67 1.17 -7.95
C LYS A 151 2.72 0.05 -7.84
N LEU A 152 2.45 -1.14 -8.35
CA LEU A 152 3.41 -2.25 -8.35
C LEU A 152 4.67 -1.92 -9.15
N MET A 153 4.55 -1.17 -10.23
CA MET A 153 5.71 -0.70 -11.00
C MET A 153 6.59 0.31 -10.24
N THR A 154 6.07 0.97 -9.20
CA THR A 154 6.87 1.86 -8.32
C THR A 154 7.63 1.12 -7.22
N LEU A 155 7.37 -0.17 -7.04
CA LEU A 155 8.01 -0.99 -6.02
C LEU A 155 9.53 -0.91 -6.10
N PRO A 156 10.27 -0.70 -4.98
CA PRO A 156 11.73 -0.78 -4.96
C PRO A 156 12.24 -2.15 -5.41
N ASP A 157 13.30 -2.16 -6.23
CA ASP A 157 13.84 -3.39 -6.83
C ASP A 157 14.20 -4.48 -5.80
N PRO A 158 14.77 -4.17 -4.61
CA PRO A 158 15.08 -5.19 -3.60
C PRO A 158 13.86 -5.94 -3.07
N LEU A 159 12.65 -5.38 -3.22
CA LEU A 159 11.41 -6.01 -2.75
C LEU A 159 10.74 -6.92 -3.78
N ILE A 160 11.15 -6.91 -5.03
CA ILE A 160 10.50 -7.67 -6.11
C ILE A 160 10.38 -9.16 -5.75
N LEU A 161 11.48 -9.78 -5.37
CA LEU A 161 11.47 -11.22 -5.03
C LEU A 161 10.62 -11.52 -3.79
N LYS A 162 10.64 -10.62 -2.81
CA LYS A 162 9.80 -10.74 -1.61
C LYS A 162 8.31 -10.68 -1.94
N TYR A 163 7.92 -9.79 -2.85
CA TYR A 163 6.54 -9.71 -3.31
C TYR A 163 6.12 -10.96 -4.07
N PHE A 164 6.95 -11.48 -4.97
CA PHE A 164 6.68 -12.79 -5.59
C PHE A 164 6.46 -13.88 -4.54
N THR A 165 7.32 -13.92 -3.51
CA THR A 165 7.24 -14.95 -2.46
C THR A 165 5.99 -14.85 -1.58
N LEU A 166 5.56 -13.63 -1.25
CA LEU A 166 4.51 -13.41 -0.23
C LEU A 166 3.14 -13.09 -0.82
N VAL A 167 3.08 -12.64 -2.07
CA VAL A 167 1.84 -12.12 -2.68
C VAL A 167 1.35 -13.03 -3.81
N THR A 168 2.19 -13.94 -4.31
CA THR A 168 1.83 -14.81 -5.42
C THR A 168 1.99 -16.29 -5.03
N ASP A 169 1.43 -17.19 -5.86
CA ASP A 169 1.56 -18.64 -5.71
C ASP A 169 2.85 -19.19 -6.38
N ALA A 170 3.86 -18.34 -6.58
CA ALA A 170 5.12 -18.73 -7.22
C ALA A 170 5.81 -19.86 -6.44
N ARG A 171 6.14 -20.95 -7.15
CA ARG A 171 6.82 -22.10 -6.57
C ARG A 171 8.30 -21.82 -6.35
N THR A 172 8.94 -22.66 -5.53
CA THR A 172 10.37 -22.49 -5.18
C THR A 172 11.27 -22.44 -6.43
N GLU A 173 10.98 -23.26 -7.44
CA GLU A 173 11.73 -23.31 -8.69
C GLU A 173 11.58 -22.00 -9.49
N GLU A 174 10.36 -21.47 -9.55
CA GLU A 174 10.05 -20.20 -10.21
C GLU A 174 10.72 -19.02 -9.49
N LEU A 175 10.73 -19.02 -8.14
CA LEU A 175 11.43 -18.01 -7.35
C LEU A 175 12.96 -18.05 -7.58
N GLN A 176 13.54 -19.24 -7.75
CA GLN A 176 14.96 -19.37 -8.09
C GLN A 176 15.29 -18.81 -9.48
N GLU A 177 14.41 -19.06 -10.44
CA GLU A 177 14.55 -18.51 -11.80
C GLU A 177 14.37 -16.98 -11.81
N LEU A 178 13.36 -16.46 -11.12
CA LEU A 178 13.16 -15.03 -10.96
C LEU A 178 14.37 -14.35 -10.30
N LYS A 179 15.00 -15.00 -9.33
CA LYS A 179 16.23 -14.49 -8.71
C LYS A 179 17.37 -14.38 -9.73
N LYS A 180 17.58 -15.40 -10.56
CA LYS A 180 18.59 -15.35 -11.64
C LYS A 180 18.29 -14.26 -12.64
N ARG A 181 17.02 -14.09 -13.01
CA ARG A 181 16.60 -13.01 -13.91
C ARG A 181 16.88 -11.62 -13.32
N LEU A 182 16.63 -11.42 -12.02
CA LEU A 182 16.95 -10.16 -11.34
C LEU A 182 18.45 -9.86 -11.31
N ASP A 183 19.31 -10.91 -11.28
CA ASP A 183 20.76 -10.75 -11.33
C ASP A 183 21.29 -10.47 -12.75
N GLN A 184 20.54 -10.83 -13.81
CA GLN A 184 21.01 -10.81 -15.21
C GLN A 184 20.25 -9.83 -16.10
N GLU A 185 18.97 -9.55 -15.78
CA GLU A 185 18.07 -8.72 -16.57
C GLU A 185 17.83 -7.35 -15.92
N ASN A 186 17.19 -6.45 -16.68
CA ASN A 186 16.68 -5.20 -16.11
C ASN A 186 15.53 -5.51 -15.11
N PRO A 187 15.62 -5.10 -13.86
CA PRO A 187 14.57 -5.31 -12.85
C PRO A 187 13.16 -4.86 -13.31
N ARG A 188 13.11 -3.90 -14.24
CA ARG A 188 11.84 -3.44 -14.84
C ARG A 188 11.05 -4.57 -15.49
N GLU A 189 11.71 -5.49 -16.20
CA GLU A 189 11.03 -6.59 -16.91
C GLU A 189 10.46 -7.61 -15.91
N VAL A 190 11.20 -7.92 -14.85
CA VAL A 190 10.71 -8.78 -13.76
C VAL A 190 9.57 -8.11 -13.01
N LYS A 191 9.63 -6.79 -12.82
CA LYS A 191 8.58 -5.99 -12.19
C LYS A 191 7.30 -5.94 -13.04
N LEU A 192 7.42 -5.84 -14.38
CA LEU A 192 6.27 -5.97 -15.30
C LEU A 192 5.58 -7.32 -15.13
N THR A 193 6.35 -8.40 -14.99
CA THR A 193 5.80 -9.74 -14.74
C THR A 193 5.04 -9.79 -13.41
N LEU A 194 5.61 -9.25 -12.33
CA LEU A 194 4.96 -9.17 -11.01
C LEU A 194 3.65 -8.37 -11.09
N ALA A 195 3.71 -7.16 -11.68
CA ALA A 195 2.55 -6.29 -11.78
C ALA A 195 1.42 -6.93 -12.60
N THR A 196 1.75 -7.60 -13.71
CA THR A 196 0.76 -8.33 -14.52
C THR A 196 0.12 -9.45 -13.70
N LEU A 197 0.94 -10.28 -13.05
CA LEU A 197 0.47 -11.43 -12.26
C LEU A 197 -0.45 -10.98 -11.11
N VAL A 198 -0.02 -10.01 -10.30
CA VAL A 198 -0.80 -9.55 -9.15
C VAL A 198 -2.09 -8.85 -9.61
N THR A 199 -2.03 -8.05 -10.68
CA THR A 199 -3.25 -7.44 -11.22
C THR A 199 -4.23 -8.50 -11.72
N ALA A 200 -3.77 -9.55 -12.39
CA ALA A 200 -4.63 -10.66 -12.85
C ALA A 200 -5.26 -11.44 -11.69
N MET A 201 -4.55 -11.61 -10.57
CA MET A 201 -5.09 -12.30 -9.37
C MET A 201 -6.31 -11.60 -8.76
N TYR A 202 -6.36 -10.27 -8.80
CA TYR A 202 -7.43 -9.47 -8.16
C TYR A 202 -8.50 -8.98 -9.14
N HIS A 203 -8.22 -9.04 -10.44
CA HIS A 203 -9.13 -8.68 -11.51
C HIS A 203 -9.32 -9.87 -12.46
N ASP A 204 -8.73 -9.81 -13.65
CA ASP A 204 -8.61 -10.91 -14.60
C ASP A 204 -7.39 -10.70 -15.51
N GLU A 205 -7.07 -11.72 -16.33
CA GLU A 205 -5.92 -11.66 -17.23
C GLU A 205 -6.07 -10.58 -18.32
N ALA A 206 -7.29 -10.36 -18.83
CA ALA A 206 -7.53 -9.36 -19.87
C ALA A 206 -7.29 -7.95 -19.35
N LEU A 207 -7.87 -7.61 -18.19
CA LEU A 207 -7.66 -6.31 -17.54
C LEU A 207 -6.20 -6.09 -17.12
N ALA A 208 -5.50 -7.14 -16.68
CA ALA A 208 -4.08 -7.04 -16.36
C ALA A 208 -3.24 -6.76 -17.61
N HIS A 209 -3.58 -7.36 -18.75
CA HIS A 209 -2.92 -7.06 -20.03
C HIS A 209 -3.22 -5.65 -20.52
N GLU A 210 -4.46 -5.20 -20.45
CA GLU A 210 -4.85 -3.82 -20.79
C GLU A 210 -4.10 -2.80 -19.92
N ALA A 211 -4.00 -3.03 -18.60
CA ALA A 211 -3.26 -2.18 -17.67
C ALA A 211 -1.75 -2.14 -18.02
N LYS A 212 -1.17 -3.30 -18.40
CA LYS A 212 0.20 -3.37 -18.87
C LYS A 212 0.42 -2.59 -20.16
N GLU A 213 -0.45 -2.76 -21.14
CA GLU A 213 -0.38 -2.03 -22.41
C GLU A 213 -0.50 -0.53 -22.20
N ALA A 214 -1.49 -0.10 -21.38
CA ALA A 214 -1.65 1.30 -21.03
C ALA A 214 -0.40 1.85 -20.35
N PHE A 215 0.20 1.09 -19.41
CA PHE A 215 1.44 1.49 -18.74
C PHE A 215 2.61 1.60 -19.74
N LEU A 216 2.79 0.62 -20.63
CA LEU A 216 3.85 0.64 -21.63
C LEU A 216 3.68 1.80 -22.60
N ASN A 217 2.45 2.08 -23.05
CA ASN A 217 2.15 3.18 -23.94
C ASN A 217 2.46 4.55 -23.34
N LEU A 218 2.15 4.75 -22.04
CA LEU A 218 2.54 5.96 -21.29
C LEU A 218 4.06 6.22 -21.32
N PHE A 219 4.87 5.17 -21.35
CA PHE A 219 6.33 5.29 -21.31
C PHE A 219 7.02 5.15 -22.68
N THR A 220 6.38 4.47 -23.66
CA THR A 220 6.99 4.17 -24.96
C THR A 220 6.57 5.18 -26.03
N HIS A 221 5.32 5.65 -25.99
CA HIS A 221 4.79 6.55 -27.02
C HIS A 221 4.56 7.98 -26.56
N LYS A 222 4.96 8.35 -25.31
CA LYS A 222 4.65 9.67 -24.75
C LYS A 222 3.16 10.06 -24.95
N GLU A 223 2.26 9.05 -24.98
CA GLU A 223 0.85 9.33 -25.02
C GLU A 223 0.42 9.93 -23.70
N VAL A 224 -0.05 11.13 -23.82
CA VAL A 224 -0.50 11.98 -22.73
C VAL A 224 -1.79 11.41 -22.18
N PRO A 225 -1.94 11.26 -20.84
CA PRO A 225 -3.20 10.84 -20.24
C PRO A 225 -4.39 11.64 -20.81
N LYS A 226 -5.49 10.96 -21.12
CA LYS A 226 -6.68 11.62 -21.69
C LYS A 226 -7.31 12.64 -20.74
N ASP A 227 -7.12 12.48 -19.41
CA ASP A 227 -7.63 13.37 -18.38
C ASP A 227 -6.49 14.20 -17.75
N LEU A 228 -5.90 15.08 -18.54
CA LEU A 228 -4.93 16.03 -18.02
C LEU A 228 -5.62 17.25 -17.41
N PRO A 229 -5.05 17.81 -16.33
CA PRO A 229 -5.42 19.15 -15.88
C PRO A 229 -5.30 20.15 -17.02
N ILE A 230 -6.34 20.92 -17.25
CA ILE A 230 -6.35 21.95 -18.30
C ILE A 230 -6.04 23.29 -17.64
N LEU A 231 -4.97 23.95 -18.12
CA LEU A 231 -4.62 25.29 -17.73
C LEU A 231 -4.98 26.24 -18.88
N LYS A 232 -5.89 27.17 -18.63
CA LYS A 232 -6.29 28.18 -19.60
C LYS A 232 -5.42 29.43 -19.48
N LEU A 233 -4.87 29.91 -20.56
CA LEU A 233 -3.96 31.03 -20.65
C LEU A 233 -4.55 32.10 -21.58
N GLN A 234 -4.45 33.36 -21.18
CA GLN A 234 -4.70 34.51 -22.06
C GLN A 234 -3.42 34.97 -22.74
N GLU A 235 -2.30 34.92 -22.05
CA GLU A 235 -0.98 35.30 -22.56
C GLU A 235 0.09 34.32 -22.07
N VAL A 236 1.02 33.94 -22.92
CA VAL A 236 2.13 33.01 -22.61
C VAL A 236 3.04 33.55 -21.49
N SER A 237 3.20 34.86 -21.39
CA SER A 237 3.95 35.53 -20.34
C SER A 237 3.44 35.21 -18.92
N SER A 238 2.16 34.89 -18.78
CA SER A 238 1.52 34.52 -17.50
C SER A 238 1.72 33.05 -17.10
N LEU A 239 2.24 32.20 -17.98
CA LEU A 239 2.40 30.75 -17.75
C LEU A 239 3.10 30.41 -16.42
N PRO A 240 4.26 31.00 -16.05
CA PRO A 240 4.92 30.67 -14.77
C PRO A 240 4.11 31.05 -13.54
N THR A 241 3.31 32.14 -13.64
CA THR A 241 2.44 32.62 -12.58
C THR A 241 1.29 31.64 -12.35
N LEU A 242 0.59 31.28 -13.42
CA LEU A 242 -0.54 30.37 -13.39
C LEU A 242 -0.14 28.94 -12.97
N LEU A 243 1.04 28.46 -13.37
CA LEU A 243 1.57 27.18 -12.92
C LEU A 243 1.82 27.17 -11.39
N LYS A 244 2.27 28.30 -10.83
CA LYS A 244 2.39 28.44 -9.38
C LYS A 244 1.02 28.48 -8.69
N GLU A 245 0.09 29.28 -9.19
CA GLU A 245 -1.26 29.44 -8.63
C GLU A 245 -2.05 28.13 -8.69
N ALA A 246 -1.90 27.36 -9.76
CA ALA A 246 -2.50 26.03 -9.91
C ALA A 246 -1.76 24.92 -9.14
N GLY A 247 -0.69 25.24 -8.40
CA GLY A 247 0.03 24.29 -7.54
C GLY A 247 0.98 23.33 -8.26
N PHE A 248 1.23 23.52 -9.57
CA PHE A 248 2.17 22.68 -10.33
C PHE A 248 3.63 22.99 -10.02
N LEU A 249 3.91 24.21 -9.59
CA LEU A 249 5.26 24.66 -9.22
C LEU A 249 5.22 25.44 -7.91
N PRO A 250 6.28 25.34 -7.08
CA PRO A 250 6.35 26.07 -5.81
C PRO A 250 6.62 27.58 -6.01
N SER A 251 7.22 27.98 -7.15
CA SER A 251 7.51 29.37 -7.46
C SER A 251 7.72 29.57 -8.98
N GLN A 252 7.60 30.84 -9.43
CA GLN A 252 7.91 31.22 -10.81
C GLN A 252 9.40 30.98 -11.16
N ASN A 253 10.30 31.15 -10.21
CA ASN A 253 11.74 30.91 -10.39
C ASN A 253 12.03 29.43 -10.65
N GLU A 254 11.21 28.54 -10.12
CA GLU A 254 11.32 27.10 -10.39
C GLU A 254 11.07 26.78 -11.87
N PHE A 255 10.14 27.45 -12.51
CA PHE A 255 9.93 27.31 -13.96
C PHE A 255 11.18 27.70 -14.76
N LYS A 256 11.79 28.83 -14.43
CA LYS A 256 13.05 29.28 -15.06
C LYS A 256 14.17 28.27 -14.84
N ARG A 257 14.27 27.72 -13.63
CA ARG A 257 15.25 26.67 -13.30
C ARG A 257 15.06 25.43 -14.14
N LEU A 258 13.80 24.96 -14.26
CA LEU A 258 13.45 23.81 -15.08
C LEU A 258 13.76 24.03 -16.56
N LEU A 259 13.50 25.23 -17.11
CA LEU A 259 13.90 25.59 -18.48
C LEU A 259 15.41 25.41 -18.68
N HIS A 260 16.23 26.03 -17.83
CA HIS A 260 17.70 25.92 -17.89
C HIS A 260 18.21 24.49 -17.76
N GLN A 261 17.53 23.66 -16.96
CA GLN A 261 17.85 22.23 -16.77
C GLN A 261 17.28 21.31 -17.85
N ARG A 262 16.65 21.84 -18.89
CA ARG A 262 15.92 21.08 -19.92
C ARG A 262 14.85 20.16 -19.32
N GLY A 263 14.25 20.61 -18.24
CA GLY A 263 13.17 19.91 -17.53
C GLY A 263 11.76 20.30 -17.99
N VAL A 264 11.64 21.19 -18.99
CA VAL A 264 10.37 21.58 -19.61
C VAL A 264 10.31 21.00 -21.02
N ALA A 265 9.18 20.39 -21.37
CA ALA A 265 8.92 19.94 -22.73
C ALA A 265 7.52 20.35 -23.18
N ILE A 266 7.40 20.71 -24.47
CA ILE A 266 6.15 21.04 -25.13
C ILE A 266 5.92 20.03 -26.24
N ASN A 267 4.75 19.39 -26.22
CA ASN A 267 4.40 18.31 -27.16
C ASN A 267 5.51 17.22 -27.27
N GLY A 268 6.27 17.03 -26.17
CA GLY A 268 7.37 16.07 -26.08
C GLY A 268 8.74 16.61 -26.51
N GLU A 269 8.84 17.79 -27.05
CA GLU A 269 10.11 18.46 -27.41
C GLU A 269 10.58 19.31 -26.21
N LYS A 270 11.84 19.16 -25.83
CA LYS A 270 12.43 19.93 -24.73
C LYS A 270 12.70 21.36 -25.15
N ILE A 271 12.21 22.31 -24.38
CA ILE A 271 12.47 23.73 -24.55
C ILE A 271 13.45 24.27 -23.52
N THR A 272 14.15 25.34 -23.82
CA THR A 272 15.14 25.96 -22.96
C THR A 272 14.90 27.45 -22.69
N VAL A 273 14.05 28.07 -23.51
CA VAL A 273 13.67 29.49 -23.43
C VAL A 273 12.17 29.67 -23.57
N MET A 274 11.66 30.78 -23.06
CA MET A 274 10.22 31.08 -23.08
C MET A 274 9.66 31.32 -24.49
N GLU A 275 10.50 31.79 -25.37
CA GLU A 275 10.15 32.09 -26.77
C GLU A 275 9.79 30.85 -27.60
N GLU A 276 10.16 29.66 -27.09
CA GLU A 276 9.80 28.37 -27.70
C GLU A 276 8.39 27.90 -27.28
N VAL A 277 7.71 28.60 -26.35
CA VAL A 277 6.34 28.27 -25.94
C VAL A 277 5.36 28.78 -27.03
N PRO A 278 4.44 27.90 -27.54
CA PRO A 278 3.45 28.33 -28.53
C PRO A 278 2.60 29.49 -28.04
N THR A 279 2.31 30.43 -28.92
CA THR A 279 1.53 31.64 -28.64
C THR A 279 0.06 31.50 -28.99
N GLU A 280 -0.35 30.41 -29.62
CA GLU A 280 -1.74 30.12 -30.01
C GLU A 280 -2.05 28.62 -29.94
N GLY A 281 -3.33 28.30 -29.86
CA GLY A 281 -3.82 26.93 -29.87
C GLY A 281 -3.70 26.22 -28.51
N SER A 282 -3.53 24.91 -28.54
CA SER A 282 -3.36 24.09 -27.35
C SER A 282 -2.14 23.19 -27.47
N PHE A 283 -1.42 23.01 -26.34
CA PHE A 283 -0.25 22.16 -26.29
C PHE A 283 -0.16 21.39 -24.99
N LEU A 284 0.61 20.28 -25.04
CA LEU A 284 0.99 19.53 -23.86
C LEU A 284 2.22 20.14 -23.22
N LEU A 285 2.13 20.51 -21.96
CA LEU A 285 3.25 20.95 -21.15
C LEU A 285 3.68 19.84 -20.20
N THR A 286 4.96 19.50 -20.23
CA THR A 286 5.58 18.56 -19.29
C THR A 286 6.59 19.30 -18.41
N LEU A 287 6.45 19.20 -17.09
CA LEU A 287 7.34 19.81 -16.09
C LEU A 287 8.07 18.73 -15.29
N GLY A 288 9.35 18.60 -15.52
CA GLY A 288 10.16 17.53 -14.92
C GLY A 288 9.76 16.14 -15.44
N LYS A 289 9.75 15.14 -14.53
CA LYS A 289 9.47 13.75 -14.89
C LYS A 289 8.01 13.32 -14.67
N ARG A 290 7.22 14.11 -13.95
CA ARG A 290 5.92 13.64 -13.40
C ARG A 290 4.72 14.53 -13.68
N ASN A 291 4.91 15.80 -13.96
CA ASN A 291 3.81 16.74 -14.13
C ASN A 291 3.51 16.98 -15.61
N HIS A 292 2.34 16.54 -16.04
CA HIS A 292 1.82 16.75 -17.40
C HIS A 292 0.50 17.51 -17.31
N LEU A 293 0.32 18.52 -18.14
CA LEU A 293 -0.90 19.30 -18.22
C LEU A 293 -1.14 19.79 -19.66
N ARG A 294 -2.41 19.97 -19.99
CA ARG A 294 -2.78 20.60 -21.26
C ARG A 294 -2.93 22.10 -21.04
N VAL A 295 -2.20 22.87 -21.81
CA VAL A 295 -2.34 24.34 -21.85
C VAL A 295 -3.18 24.72 -23.05
N VAL A 296 -4.17 25.57 -22.85
CA VAL A 296 -5.06 26.08 -23.89
C VAL A 296 -4.98 27.61 -23.87
N LEU A 297 -4.58 28.18 -25.00
CA LEU A 297 -4.60 29.63 -25.22
C LEU A 297 -6.00 30.06 -25.64
N GLU A 298 -6.66 30.91 -24.85
CA GLU A 298 -7.97 31.47 -25.17
C GLU A 298 -7.75 32.61 -26.16
N GLU A 299 -8.34 32.49 -27.37
CA GLU A 299 -8.39 33.59 -28.30
C GLU A 299 -9.10 34.77 -27.66
N ASN A 300 -8.46 35.92 -27.62
CA ASN A 300 -9.13 37.17 -27.27
C ASN A 300 -10.21 37.44 -28.34
N LEU A 301 -11.46 37.09 -28.02
CA LEU A 301 -12.61 37.60 -28.76
C LEU A 301 -12.62 39.14 -28.62
N LYS A 302 -12.07 39.85 -29.60
CA LYS A 302 -12.24 41.28 -29.79
C LYS A 302 -13.60 41.54 -30.36
#